data_5a5a6b8e4e92bfe6ba1c6205ef8dc3a4
#
_entry.id   5a5a6b8e4e92bfe6ba1c6205ef8dc3a4
#
_cell.length_a   1.000
_cell.length_b   1.000
_cell.length_c   1.000
_cell.angle_alpha   90.00
_cell.angle_beta   90.00
_cell.angle_gamma   90.00
#
_symmetry.space_group_name_H-M   'P 1'
#
loop_
_entity.id
_entity.type
_entity.pdbx_description
1 polymer ?
#
loop_
_entity_poly.entity_id
_entity_poly.type
_entity_poly.pdbx_seq_one_letter_code
_entity_poly.pdbx_strand_id
1 'polypeptide(L)'
;TLFGAKVYQFSANSGSNKALGTNKTIDDLFSEGLSLITYFGHSSPNTIEFNLDDPQSYNNTGKYPLIIVNGCESGDLFQFDTARAFSSGTLSEKFVFADQKGSIGYIASTHFGLPTQLNYVNTEFYQNFANHMYGQSLGNILQETMKNVSTVYSSDYIAQTHVEEITLHGDPAII
;
A
#
# COMPACT_ATOMS: atom_id res chain seq x y z
N THR A 1 -2.87 -13.24 15.16
CA THR A 1 -2.09 -13.17 13.91
C THR A 1 -1.02 -14.27 13.92
N LEU A 2 -0.74 -14.91 12.81
CA LEU A 2 0.29 -15.96 12.67
C LEU A 2 1.70 -15.42 13.00
N PHE A 3 1.91 -14.11 12.88
CA PHE A 3 3.17 -13.44 13.18
C PHE A 3 3.28 -12.84 14.58
N GLY A 4 2.25 -12.97 15.41
CA GLY A 4 2.22 -12.22 16.67
C GLY A 4 2.17 -10.70 16.49
N ALA A 5 1.78 -10.21 15.31
CA ALA A 5 1.75 -8.79 14.99
C ALA A 5 0.71 -8.05 15.85
N LYS A 6 1.08 -6.87 16.31
CA LYS A 6 0.14 -5.93 16.92
C LYS A 6 -0.55 -5.14 15.79
N VAL A 7 -1.88 -5.24 15.73
CA VAL A 7 -2.67 -4.58 14.69
C VAL A 7 -3.39 -3.38 15.28
N TYR A 8 -3.31 -2.25 14.58
CA TYR A 8 -4.07 -1.03 14.85
C TYR A 8 -5.02 -0.78 13.69
N GLN A 9 -6.30 -0.62 13.99
CA GLN A 9 -7.33 -0.42 12.98
C GLN A 9 -7.89 1.00 13.06
N PHE A 10 -8.03 1.63 11.90
CA PHE A 10 -8.69 2.93 11.72
C PHE A 10 -9.93 2.75 10.86
N SER A 11 -10.93 3.61 11.04
CA SER A 11 -12.14 3.59 10.21
C SER A 11 -12.60 5.02 9.93
N ALA A 12 -12.83 5.34 8.67
CA ALA A 12 -13.38 6.64 8.24
C ALA A 12 -14.72 6.95 8.92
N ASN A 13 -15.53 5.93 9.16
CA ASN A 13 -16.85 6.08 9.80
C ASN A 13 -16.77 6.41 11.30
N SER A 14 -15.61 6.29 11.93
CA SER A 14 -15.47 6.59 13.36
C SER A 14 -15.41 8.08 13.67
N GLY A 15 -15.21 8.93 12.66
CA GLY A 15 -14.98 10.37 12.84
C GLY A 15 -13.74 10.70 13.69
N SER A 16 -12.87 9.73 13.90
CA SER A 16 -11.69 9.84 14.76
C SER A 16 -10.42 9.49 14.00
N ASN A 17 -9.36 10.27 14.23
CA ASN A 17 -8.01 9.99 13.74
C ASN A 17 -7.22 9.03 14.64
N LYS A 18 -7.90 8.35 15.56
CA LYS A 18 -7.31 7.39 16.50
C LYS A 18 -7.66 5.96 16.12
N ALA A 19 -6.75 5.05 16.38
CA ALA A 19 -6.99 3.64 16.18
C ALA A 19 -8.09 3.14 17.14
N LEU A 20 -8.94 2.26 16.62
CA LEU A 20 -10.10 1.73 17.35
C LEU A 20 -9.65 1.07 18.67
N GLY A 21 -10.35 1.44 19.75
CA GLY A 21 -10.06 0.92 21.07
C GLY A 21 -8.75 1.42 21.71
N THR A 22 -8.11 2.44 21.14
CA THR A 22 -6.87 3.03 21.66
C THR A 22 -6.88 4.55 21.58
N ASN A 23 -5.82 5.19 22.11
CA ASN A 23 -5.57 6.63 21.92
C ASN A 23 -4.48 6.90 20.86
N LYS A 24 -3.98 5.87 20.16
CA LYS A 24 -2.90 6.02 19.18
C LYS A 24 -3.40 6.67 17.89
N THR A 25 -2.69 7.69 17.45
CA THR A 25 -2.85 8.30 16.13
C THR A 25 -1.93 7.64 15.11
N ILE A 26 -2.13 7.94 13.83
CA ILE A 26 -1.21 7.50 12.75
C ILE A 26 0.19 8.10 12.98
N ASP A 27 0.28 9.37 13.37
CA ASP A 27 1.56 10.05 13.67
C ASP A 27 2.33 9.36 14.80
N ASP A 28 1.63 8.97 15.86
CA ASP A 28 2.25 8.20 16.97
C ASP A 28 2.83 6.89 16.45
N LEU A 29 2.09 6.19 15.60
CA LEU A 29 2.50 4.89 15.06
C LEU A 29 3.69 5.01 14.09
N PHE A 30 3.72 6.02 13.24
CA PHE A 30 4.90 6.28 12.40
C PHE A 30 6.13 6.57 13.26
N SER A 31 6.00 7.40 14.29
CA SER A 31 7.09 7.74 15.19
C SER A 31 7.60 6.55 16.01
N GLU A 32 6.71 5.66 16.43
CA GLU A 32 7.05 4.42 17.14
C GLU A 32 7.70 3.38 16.21
N GLY A 33 7.32 3.40 14.94
CA GLY A 33 7.73 2.47 13.90
C GLY A 33 6.64 1.47 13.55
N LEU A 34 6.32 1.40 12.28
CA LEU A 34 5.40 0.45 11.67
C LEU A 34 6.15 -0.44 10.69
N SER A 35 5.80 -1.71 10.62
CA SER A 35 6.33 -2.61 9.58
C SER A 35 5.48 -2.56 8.32
N LEU A 36 4.16 -2.41 8.47
CA LEU A 36 3.22 -2.51 7.36
C LEU A 36 2.02 -1.60 7.62
N ILE A 37 1.60 -0.89 6.59
CA ILE A 37 0.34 -0.14 6.52
C ILE A 37 -0.48 -0.72 5.39
N THR A 38 -1.72 -1.10 5.66
CA THR A 38 -2.68 -1.46 4.63
C THR A 38 -3.86 -0.50 4.67
N TYR A 39 -4.06 0.19 3.58
CA TYR A 39 -5.22 1.06 3.36
C TYR A 39 -6.20 0.35 2.42
N PHE A 40 -7.48 0.48 2.69
CA PHE A 40 -8.57 0.01 1.81
C PHE A 40 -9.65 1.09 1.76
N GLY A 41 -9.79 1.78 0.63
CA GLY A 41 -10.72 2.91 0.51
C GLY A 41 -10.54 3.72 -0.77
N HIS A 42 -11.12 4.91 -0.78
CA HIS A 42 -10.95 5.84 -1.90
C HIS A 42 -9.55 6.43 -1.91
N SER A 43 -8.97 6.49 -3.09
CA SER A 43 -7.67 7.12 -3.32
C SER A 43 -7.61 7.77 -4.70
N SER A 44 -6.61 8.58 -4.90
CA SER A 44 -6.24 9.21 -6.15
C SER A 44 -4.71 9.22 -6.29
N PRO A 45 -4.14 9.70 -7.40
CA PRO A 45 -2.68 9.83 -7.52
C PRO A 45 -2.03 10.67 -6.42
N ASN A 46 -2.77 11.57 -5.78
CA ASN A 46 -2.20 12.56 -4.87
C ASN A 46 -2.73 12.49 -3.44
N THR A 47 -3.83 11.81 -3.19
CA THR A 47 -4.47 11.78 -1.87
C THR A 47 -5.06 10.43 -1.50
N ILE A 48 -5.01 10.11 -0.22
CA ILE A 48 -5.79 9.06 0.43
C ILE A 48 -6.35 9.62 1.74
N GLU A 49 -7.36 8.96 2.30
CA GLU A 49 -7.96 9.38 3.57
C GLU A 49 -6.96 9.28 4.75
N PHE A 50 -7.34 9.80 5.91
CA PHE A 50 -6.57 9.77 7.16
C PHE A 50 -5.29 10.59 7.16
N ASN A 51 -5.15 11.59 6.28
CA ASN A 51 -3.94 12.43 6.15
C ASN A 51 -2.67 11.61 5.80
N LEU A 52 -2.82 10.50 5.11
CA LEU A 52 -1.70 9.68 4.63
C LEU A 52 -1.14 10.17 3.27
N ASP A 53 -1.21 11.46 2.99
CA ASP A 53 -0.87 12.06 1.70
C ASP A 53 0.42 12.88 1.71
N ASP A 54 0.99 13.13 2.88
CA ASP A 54 2.25 13.87 3.01
C ASP A 54 3.26 13.15 3.92
N PRO A 55 4.25 12.44 3.36
CA PRO A 55 5.29 11.78 4.15
C PRO A 55 6.17 12.77 4.93
N GLN A 56 6.22 14.04 4.53
CA GLN A 56 7.02 15.05 5.23
C GLN A 56 6.46 15.37 6.62
N SER A 57 5.18 15.11 6.86
CA SER A 57 4.53 15.30 8.16
C SER A 57 4.96 14.28 9.21
N TYR A 58 5.53 13.14 8.82
CA TYR A 58 5.88 12.06 9.73
C TYR A 58 7.33 12.12 10.20
N ASN A 59 7.58 11.65 11.44
CA ASN A 59 8.92 11.52 12.01
C ASN A 59 9.26 10.03 12.15
N ASN A 60 9.69 9.41 11.04
CA ASN A 60 9.96 7.97 10.99
C ASN A 60 11.33 7.60 10.42
N THR A 61 12.33 8.43 10.64
CA THR A 61 13.72 8.17 10.22
C THR A 61 14.19 6.79 10.69
N GLY A 62 14.63 5.96 9.75
CA GLY A 62 15.08 4.58 10.03
C GLY A 62 13.97 3.58 10.34
N LYS A 63 12.69 3.97 10.20
CA LYS A 63 11.50 3.16 10.51
C LYS A 63 10.50 3.20 9.36
N TYR A 64 10.91 2.69 8.20
CA TYR A 64 10.16 2.82 6.97
C TYR A 64 9.21 1.65 6.76
N PRO A 65 7.87 1.82 6.86
CA PRO A 65 6.92 0.75 6.62
C PRO A 65 6.84 0.37 5.13
N LEU A 66 6.41 -0.86 4.84
CA LEU A 66 5.77 -1.16 3.58
C LEU A 66 4.35 -0.58 3.59
N ILE A 67 3.95 0.09 2.51
CA ILE A 67 2.59 0.62 2.36
C ILE A 67 1.88 -0.13 1.24
N ILE A 68 0.66 -0.59 1.51
CA ILE A 68 -0.22 -1.22 0.53
C ILE A 68 -1.50 -0.39 0.46
N VAL A 69 -1.82 0.12 -0.72
CA VAL A 69 -3.03 0.91 -0.96
C VAL A 69 -3.97 0.16 -1.89
N ASN A 70 -5.07 -0.32 -1.33
CA ASN A 70 -6.17 -0.92 -2.06
C ASN A 70 -7.19 0.19 -2.37
N GLY A 71 -6.95 0.90 -3.44
CA GLY A 71 -7.74 2.04 -3.91
C GLY A 71 -7.43 2.36 -5.36
N CYS A 72 -7.91 3.53 -5.84
CA CYS A 72 -7.71 3.95 -7.22
C CYS A 72 -6.42 4.77 -7.37
N GLU A 73 -5.66 4.54 -8.44
CA GLU A 73 -4.64 5.41 -9.03
C GLU A 73 -3.51 5.90 -8.11
N SER A 74 -3.41 5.44 -6.85
CA SER A 74 -2.37 5.94 -5.95
C SER A 74 -0.95 5.47 -6.32
N GLY A 75 -0.85 4.50 -7.23
CA GLY A 75 0.38 4.04 -7.87
C GLY A 75 0.59 4.56 -9.29
N ASP A 76 -0.24 5.49 -9.79
CA ASP A 76 -0.16 5.95 -11.18
C ASP A 76 1.00 6.93 -11.40
N LEU A 77 2.17 6.38 -11.75
CA LEU A 77 3.31 7.17 -12.22
C LEU A 77 3.37 7.35 -13.74
N PHE A 78 2.39 6.80 -14.45
CA PHE A 78 2.36 6.87 -15.91
C PHE A 78 1.54 8.04 -16.43
N GLN A 79 0.91 8.85 -15.56
CA GLN A 79 0.18 10.04 -15.98
C GLN A 79 1.08 10.99 -16.77
N PHE A 80 0.78 11.11 -18.04
CA PHE A 80 1.46 12.06 -18.93
C PHE A 80 0.79 13.43 -18.82
N ASP A 81 1.14 14.16 -17.78
CA ASP A 81 0.78 15.58 -17.65
C ASP A 81 2.04 16.43 -17.75
N THR A 82 2.02 17.45 -18.59
CA THR A 82 3.10 18.44 -18.67
C THR A 82 3.31 19.16 -17.34
N ALA A 83 2.26 19.29 -16.53
CA ALA A 83 2.35 19.80 -15.16
C ALA A 83 3.16 18.88 -14.23
N ARG A 84 3.28 17.57 -14.53
CA ARG A 84 4.08 16.63 -13.75
C ARG A 84 5.57 17.00 -13.71
N ALA A 85 6.10 17.60 -14.76
CA ALA A 85 7.48 18.10 -14.77
C ALA A 85 7.73 19.17 -13.69
N PHE A 86 6.66 19.76 -13.15
CA PHE A 86 6.70 20.87 -12.19
C PHE A 86 5.93 20.56 -10.89
N SER A 87 5.32 19.39 -10.77
CA SER A 87 4.57 18.95 -9.57
C SER A 87 5.41 18.00 -8.71
N SER A 88 5.14 18.00 -7.42
CA SER A 88 5.54 16.89 -6.54
C SER A 88 4.88 15.61 -7.04
N GLY A 89 5.61 14.56 -7.31
CA GLY A 89 5.13 13.28 -7.84
C GLY A 89 3.87 12.70 -7.18
N THR A 90 3.45 11.54 -7.63
CA THR A 90 2.31 10.79 -7.06
C THR A 90 2.59 10.37 -5.61
N LEU A 91 1.57 9.91 -4.89
CA LEU A 91 1.72 9.44 -3.50
C LEU A 91 2.82 8.40 -3.33
N SER A 92 2.86 7.41 -4.21
CA SER A 92 3.89 6.37 -4.19
C SER A 92 5.29 6.94 -4.33
N GLU A 93 5.49 7.90 -5.24
CA GLU A 93 6.77 8.59 -5.42
C GLU A 93 7.14 9.41 -4.19
N LYS A 94 6.18 10.16 -3.64
CA LYS A 94 6.40 10.97 -2.42
C LYS A 94 6.87 10.12 -1.25
N PHE A 95 6.23 8.95 -1.05
CA PHE A 95 6.58 8.06 0.06
C PHE A 95 7.91 7.34 -0.14
N VAL A 96 8.18 6.86 -1.35
CA VAL A 96 9.42 6.08 -1.63
C VAL A 96 10.65 6.98 -1.73
N PHE A 97 10.50 8.21 -2.23
CA PHE A 97 11.61 9.15 -2.40
C PHE A 97 11.77 10.18 -1.27
N ALA A 98 10.96 10.09 -0.21
CA ALA A 98 11.11 10.99 0.93
C ALA A 98 12.46 10.81 1.64
N ASP A 99 13.26 11.87 1.72
CA ASP A 99 14.55 11.81 2.40
C ASP A 99 14.37 11.57 3.91
N GLN A 100 14.94 10.48 4.40
CA GLN A 100 14.90 10.04 5.79
C GLN A 100 13.48 9.87 6.38
N LYS A 101 12.47 9.66 5.54
CA LYS A 101 11.05 9.52 5.90
C LYS A 101 10.34 8.58 4.93
N GLY A 102 9.01 8.46 5.06
CA GLY A 102 8.18 7.75 4.11
C GLY A 102 8.18 6.25 4.28
N SER A 103 8.39 5.50 3.20
CA SER A 103 8.24 4.04 3.16
C SER A 103 9.39 3.33 2.46
N ILE A 104 9.60 2.06 2.81
CA ILE A 104 10.59 1.21 2.12
C ILE A 104 10.05 0.69 0.78
N GLY A 105 8.74 0.65 0.63
CA GLY A 105 8.06 0.26 -0.59
C GLY A 105 6.59 0.67 -0.55
N TYR A 106 5.99 0.75 -1.73
CA TYR A 106 4.60 1.16 -1.90
C TYR A 106 3.95 0.28 -2.98
N ILE A 107 2.91 -0.45 -2.62
CA ILE A 107 2.16 -1.32 -3.53
C ILE A 107 0.80 -0.68 -3.76
N ALA A 108 0.45 -0.39 -5.00
CA ALA A 108 -0.81 0.25 -5.35
C ALA A 108 -1.19 0.03 -6.82
N SER A 109 -2.46 0.28 -7.13
CA SER A 109 -2.95 0.28 -8.51
C SER A 109 -2.55 1.55 -9.26
N THR A 110 -2.23 1.39 -10.55
CA THR A 110 -1.97 2.48 -11.49
C THR A 110 -3.25 3.00 -12.15
N HIS A 111 -4.40 2.34 -11.90
CA HIS A 111 -5.69 2.69 -12.48
C HIS A 111 -6.82 2.52 -11.43
N PHE A 112 -8.08 2.50 -11.88
CA PHE A 112 -9.23 2.36 -10.99
C PHE A 112 -9.24 1.01 -10.26
N GLY A 113 -9.34 1.06 -8.94
CA GLY A 113 -9.47 -0.13 -8.11
C GLY A 113 -10.93 -0.47 -7.83
N LEU A 114 -11.36 -1.68 -8.13
CA LEU A 114 -12.67 -2.19 -7.76
C LEU A 114 -12.58 -2.99 -6.46
N PRO A 115 -13.45 -2.74 -5.46
CA PRO A 115 -13.30 -3.31 -4.12
C PRO A 115 -13.18 -4.84 -4.08
N THR A 116 -13.96 -5.54 -4.89
CA THR A 116 -13.93 -7.02 -4.93
C THR A 116 -12.60 -7.54 -5.42
N GLN A 117 -12.07 -7.00 -6.51
CA GLN A 117 -10.82 -7.46 -7.11
C GLN A 117 -9.59 -7.02 -6.30
N LEU A 118 -9.63 -5.81 -5.75
CA LEU A 118 -8.61 -5.38 -4.77
C LEU A 118 -8.56 -6.30 -3.55
N ASN A 119 -9.73 -6.77 -3.08
CA ASN A 119 -9.78 -7.73 -1.98
C ASN A 119 -9.19 -9.09 -2.36
N TYR A 120 -9.35 -9.56 -3.60
CA TYR A 120 -8.70 -10.80 -4.06
C TYR A 120 -7.18 -10.67 -3.96
N VAL A 121 -6.63 -9.59 -4.51
CA VAL A 121 -5.18 -9.35 -4.47
C VAL A 121 -4.68 -9.20 -3.04
N ASN A 122 -5.37 -8.39 -2.23
CA ASN A 122 -4.97 -8.15 -0.84
C ASN A 122 -5.00 -9.44 0.00
N THR A 123 -6.02 -10.26 -0.17
CA THR A 123 -6.14 -11.54 0.55
C THR A 123 -5.02 -12.50 0.15
N GLU A 124 -4.77 -12.66 -1.13
CA GLU A 124 -3.71 -13.53 -1.65
C GLU A 124 -2.32 -13.02 -1.26
N PHE A 125 -2.10 -11.71 -1.30
CA PHE A 125 -0.86 -11.11 -0.84
C PHE A 125 -0.58 -11.47 0.62
N TYR A 126 -1.56 -11.32 1.50
CA TYR A 126 -1.37 -11.67 2.91
C TYR A 126 -1.14 -13.15 3.13
N GLN A 127 -1.76 -14.04 2.36
CA GLN A 127 -1.51 -15.47 2.44
C GLN A 127 -0.08 -15.82 2.05
N ASN A 128 0.42 -15.23 0.97
CA ASN A 128 1.80 -15.43 0.53
C ASN A 128 2.79 -14.79 1.51
N PHE A 129 2.60 -13.52 1.84
CA PHE A 129 3.46 -12.77 2.75
C PHE A 129 3.55 -13.42 4.14
N ALA A 130 2.41 -13.90 4.64
CA ALA A 130 2.28 -14.43 6.00
C ALA A 130 2.64 -15.91 6.14
N ASN A 131 2.45 -16.72 5.10
CA ASN A 131 2.56 -18.16 5.20
C ASN A 131 3.43 -18.77 4.11
N HIS A 132 2.93 -18.73 2.85
CA HIS A 132 3.49 -19.56 1.80
C HIS A 132 4.88 -19.11 1.37
N MET A 133 5.16 -17.82 1.43
CA MET A 133 6.40 -17.21 0.95
C MET A 133 7.10 -16.37 2.03
N TYR A 134 6.83 -16.65 3.30
CA TYR A 134 7.48 -15.95 4.41
C TYR A 134 9.01 -16.01 4.29
N GLY A 135 9.67 -14.85 4.38
CA GLY A 135 11.10 -14.73 4.24
C GLY A 135 11.62 -14.70 2.79
N GLN A 136 10.73 -14.69 1.80
CA GLN A 136 11.07 -14.40 0.42
C GLN A 136 11.09 -12.89 0.16
N SER A 137 11.73 -12.48 -0.95
CA SER A 137 11.73 -11.08 -1.33
C SER A 137 10.33 -10.57 -1.69
N LEU A 138 10.10 -9.28 -1.44
CA LEU A 138 8.82 -8.62 -1.70
C LEU A 138 8.37 -8.76 -3.16
N GLY A 139 9.32 -8.67 -4.11
CA GLY A 139 9.04 -8.90 -5.53
C GLY A 139 8.56 -10.31 -5.83
N ASN A 140 9.19 -11.33 -5.22
CA ASN A 140 8.75 -12.72 -5.39
C ASN A 140 7.36 -12.95 -4.79
N ILE A 141 7.10 -12.38 -3.61
CA ILE A 141 5.78 -12.46 -2.95
C ILE A 141 4.71 -11.84 -3.83
N LEU A 142 4.97 -10.64 -4.37
CA LEU A 142 4.00 -9.95 -5.23
C LEU A 142 3.79 -10.72 -6.55
N GLN A 143 4.86 -11.22 -7.16
CA GLN A 143 4.76 -12.01 -8.39
C GLN A 143 3.90 -13.28 -8.21
N GLU A 144 4.12 -14.02 -7.12
CA GLU A 144 3.32 -15.22 -6.83
C GLU A 144 1.87 -14.84 -6.49
N THR A 145 1.65 -13.72 -5.81
CA THR A 145 0.31 -13.18 -5.56
C THR A 145 -0.45 -12.94 -6.87
N MET A 146 0.16 -12.23 -7.81
CA MET A 146 -0.46 -11.94 -9.11
C MET A 146 -0.74 -13.21 -9.92
N LYS A 147 0.18 -14.16 -9.91
CA LYS A 147 0.01 -15.46 -10.57
C LYS A 147 -1.16 -16.25 -9.97
N ASN A 148 -1.28 -16.28 -8.64
CA ASN A 148 -2.36 -16.99 -7.96
C ASN A 148 -3.71 -16.35 -8.23
N VAL A 149 -3.82 -15.01 -8.14
CA VAL A 149 -5.05 -14.28 -8.48
C VAL A 149 -5.44 -14.53 -9.93
N SER A 150 -4.49 -14.42 -10.88
CA SER A 150 -4.74 -14.68 -12.29
C SER A 150 -5.21 -16.12 -12.57
N THR A 151 -4.70 -17.09 -11.81
CA THR A 151 -5.07 -18.50 -11.96
C THR A 151 -6.45 -18.78 -11.36
N VAL A 152 -6.68 -18.34 -10.12
CA VAL A 152 -7.92 -18.62 -9.38
C VAL A 152 -9.12 -17.91 -10.00
N TYR A 153 -8.93 -16.67 -10.41
CA TYR A 153 -9.96 -15.81 -11.00
C TYR A 153 -9.81 -15.64 -12.51
N SER A 154 -9.34 -16.67 -13.21
CA SER A 154 -9.03 -16.64 -14.64
C SER A 154 -10.21 -16.26 -15.54
N SER A 155 -11.45 -16.48 -15.09
CA SER A 155 -12.67 -16.08 -15.81
C SER A 155 -13.17 -14.67 -15.48
N ASP A 156 -12.60 -14.02 -14.46
CA ASP A 156 -12.92 -12.65 -14.10
C ASP A 156 -11.97 -11.70 -14.83
N TYR A 157 -12.47 -11.12 -15.93
CA TYR A 157 -11.69 -10.19 -16.74
C TYR A 157 -11.17 -8.98 -15.93
N ILE A 158 -11.96 -8.50 -14.98
CA ILE A 158 -11.59 -7.36 -14.15
C ILE A 158 -10.48 -7.76 -13.16
N ALA A 159 -10.50 -8.99 -12.65
CA ALA A 159 -9.40 -9.49 -11.82
C ALA A 159 -8.08 -9.56 -12.62
N GLN A 160 -8.15 -9.98 -13.90
CA GLN A 160 -6.97 -9.98 -14.76
C GLN A 160 -6.42 -8.56 -14.98
N THR A 161 -7.29 -7.58 -15.20
CA THR A 161 -6.90 -6.17 -15.33
C THR A 161 -6.17 -5.69 -14.04
N HIS A 162 -6.70 -6.00 -12.85
CA HIS A 162 -6.06 -5.62 -11.58
C HIS A 162 -4.69 -6.26 -11.38
N VAL A 163 -4.48 -7.48 -11.86
CA VAL A 163 -3.15 -8.13 -11.87
C VAL A 163 -2.13 -7.33 -12.66
N GLU A 164 -2.54 -6.68 -13.75
CA GLU A 164 -1.66 -5.88 -14.61
C GLU A 164 -1.46 -4.45 -14.08
N GLU A 165 -2.42 -3.92 -13.33
CA GLU A 165 -2.42 -2.54 -12.83
C GLU A 165 -1.68 -2.36 -11.50
N ILE A 166 -1.59 -3.39 -10.66
CA ILE A 166 -0.95 -3.28 -9.36
C ILE A 166 0.57 -3.36 -9.52
N THR A 167 1.25 -2.36 -9.00
CA THR A 167 2.70 -2.21 -9.10
C THR A 167 3.36 -2.06 -7.73
N LEU A 168 4.63 -2.44 -7.67
CA LEU A 168 5.53 -2.18 -6.54
C LEU A 168 6.46 -1.02 -6.91
N HIS A 169 6.42 0.03 -6.10
CA HIS A 169 7.39 1.12 -6.11
C HIS A 169 8.35 0.91 -4.94
N GLY A 170 9.62 0.69 -5.25
CA GLY A 170 10.66 0.35 -4.28
C GLY A 170 11.56 -0.78 -4.77
N ASP A 171 12.44 -1.26 -3.91
CA ASP A 171 13.34 -2.36 -4.24
C ASP A 171 12.61 -3.71 -4.11
N PRO A 172 12.44 -4.48 -5.19
CA PRO A 172 11.79 -5.79 -5.14
C PRO A 172 12.61 -6.85 -4.39
N ALA A 173 13.88 -6.61 -4.11
CA ALA A 173 14.77 -7.54 -3.41
C ALA A 173 14.66 -7.47 -1.87
N ILE A 174 13.89 -6.56 -1.32
CA ILE A 174 13.65 -6.43 0.13
C ILE A 174 13.04 -7.73 0.67
N ILE A 175 13.58 -8.22 1.79
CA ILE A 175 13.13 -9.41 2.53
C ILE A 175 12.56 -8.99 3.88
#